data_e6fdc09646cd63ce695f634f3bc09f6e
#
_entry.id   e6fdc09646cd63ce695f634f3bc09f6e
#
_cell.length_a   1.000
_cell.length_b   1.000
_cell.length_c   1.000
_cell.angle_alpha   90.00
_cell.angle_beta   90.00
_cell.angle_gamma   90.00
#
_symmetry.space_group_name_H-M   'P 1'
#
loop_
_entity.id
_entity.type
_entity.pdbx_description
1 polymer ?
#
loop_
_entity_poly.entity_id
_entity_poly.type
_entity_poly.pdbx_seq_one_letter_code
_entity_poly.pdbx_strand_id
1 'polypeptide(L)'
;MSAPTPVTSLAAVLRADNPGPMTLDGTRSYVLRAPGSASCVVVDPGPDDAAHLDALAVAGPVELVLVTHRHADHTAGSPGLRARTGAPVRAADPDHCHGGAPLRDGEVIEAAGLRVAVLATPGHTADSVCLVLPDDGPVTSTDERARRTAHPGPAGSGTAGSGTGTAGSGTAADDDARTPSGTTVLTGDTVLGSGTTVIAAPDGSLGAYLASLDAIEAVAGGPGLVTGLPGHGPVVDDLAARVRAYREHRHERLAQVRAALTALGLAPDAPGAVDEVVTRVYADVDPTVRGAARQSVAAQLAFLAGPDTDAGTGTGTIADIGADAADDTPGTPSRDG
;
A
#
# COMPACT_ATOMS: atom_id res chain seq x y z
N MET A 1 -17.99 16.75 -5.33
CA MET A 1 -16.97 15.91 -4.70
C MET A 1 -16.91 14.60 -5.46
N SER A 2 -15.72 14.13 -5.86
CA SER A 2 -15.56 12.82 -6.51
C SER A 2 -15.72 11.72 -5.47
N ALA A 3 -16.48 10.66 -5.80
CA ALA A 3 -16.56 9.47 -4.94
C ALA A 3 -15.32 8.59 -5.18
N PRO A 4 -14.89 7.81 -4.17
CA PRO A 4 -13.83 6.81 -4.37
C PRO A 4 -14.18 5.83 -5.48
N THR A 5 -13.22 5.55 -6.37
CA THR A 5 -13.38 4.63 -7.51
C THR A 5 -12.88 3.25 -7.14
N PRO A 6 -13.67 2.16 -7.30
CA PRO A 6 -13.23 0.80 -7.04
C PRO A 6 -12.02 0.42 -7.91
N VAL A 7 -11.01 -0.21 -7.27
CA VAL A 7 -9.80 -0.71 -7.93
C VAL A 7 -9.58 -2.21 -7.72
N THR A 8 -10.07 -2.74 -6.57
CA THR A 8 -10.15 -4.17 -6.28
C THR A 8 -11.51 -4.51 -5.66
N SER A 9 -11.76 -5.77 -5.30
CA SER A 9 -13.02 -6.16 -4.68
C SER A 9 -13.22 -5.50 -3.30
N LEU A 10 -12.13 -5.23 -2.57
CA LEU A 10 -12.17 -4.66 -1.22
C LEU A 10 -11.72 -3.20 -1.16
N ALA A 11 -11.07 -2.66 -2.20
CA ALA A 11 -10.48 -1.32 -2.19
C ALA A 11 -11.07 -0.40 -3.26
N ALA A 12 -11.28 0.86 -2.86
CA ALA A 12 -11.57 1.97 -3.76
C ALA A 12 -10.54 3.10 -3.52
N VAL A 13 -10.15 3.80 -4.58
CA VAL A 13 -9.16 4.89 -4.54
C VAL A 13 -9.84 6.25 -4.65
N LEU A 14 -9.37 7.21 -3.87
CA LEU A 14 -9.62 8.63 -4.03
C LEU A 14 -8.27 9.33 -4.16
N ARG A 15 -8.04 9.98 -5.31
CA ARG A 15 -6.81 10.72 -5.56
C ARG A 15 -6.94 12.16 -5.08
N ALA A 16 -5.96 12.63 -4.27
CA ALA A 16 -5.85 14.02 -3.87
C ALA A 16 -5.36 14.90 -5.04
N ASP A 17 -5.73 16.18 -5.02
CA ASP A 17 -5.33 17.16 -6.05
C ASP A 17 -4.04 17.88 -5.63
N ASN A 18 -2.97 17.10 -5.49
CA ASN A 18 -1.63 17.58 -5.13
C ASN A 18 -0.55 17.07 -6.10
N PRO A 19 -0.72 17.23 -7.44
CA PRO A 19 0.26 16.74 -8.40
C PRO A 19 1.61 17.45 -8.24
N GLY A 20 2.70 16.69 -8.39
CA GLY A 20 4.05 17.24 -8.27
C GLY A 20 5.14 16.23 -8.63
N PRO A 21 6.41 16.67 -8.68
CA PRO A 21 7.52 15.78 -9.01
C PRO A 21 7.67 14.58 -8.08
N MET A 22 7.25 14.72 -6.81
CA MET A 22 7.32 13.65 -5.80
C MET A 22 6.00 12.89 -5.66
N THR A 23 4.88 13.53 -5.98
CA THR A 23 3.53 12.97 -5.82
C THR A 23 2.91 12.49 -7.14
N LEU A 24 3.64 12.60 -8.24
CA LEU A 24 3.19 12.26 -9.60
C LEU A 24 1.88 12.98 -9.96
N ASP A 25 0.80 12.24 -10.20
CA ASP A 25 -0.53 12.77 -10.48
C ASP A 25 -1.33 13.12 -9.22
N GLY A 26 -0.77 12.90 -8.04
CA GLY A 26 -1.34 13.15 -6.72
C GLY A 26 -1.30 11.93 -5.81
N THR A 27 -1.44 12.15 -4.50
CA THR A 27 -1.48 11.11 -3.48
C THR A 27 -2.78 10.29 -3.55
N ARG A 28 -2.67 8.99 -3.37
CA ARG A 28 -3.79 8.05 -3.39
C ARG A 28 -4.19 7.67 -1.97
N SER A 29 -5.38 8.09 -1.58
CA SER A 29 -6.05 7.57 -0.39
C SER A 29 -6.90 6.38 -0.77
N TYR A 30 -6.89 5.31 0.03
CA TYR A 30 -7.70 4.13 -0.22
C TYR A 30 -8.79 3.98 0.83
N VAL A 31 -9.98 3.59 0.36
CA VAL A 31 -11.12 3.23 1.21
C VAL A 31 -11.32 1.72 1.09
N LEU A 32 -11.07 1.02 2.18
CA LEU A 32 -11.16 -0.44 2.25
C LEU A 32 -12.45 -0.86 2.94
N ARG A 33 -13.12 -1.89 2.41
CA ARG A 33 -14.39 -2.37 2.98
C ARG A 33 -14.70 -3.79 2.52
N ALA A 34 -15.06 -4.66 3.45
CA ALA A 34 -15.60 -5.96 3.11
C ALA A 34 -17.00 -5.84 2.48
N PRO A 35 -17.40 -6.77 1.60
CA PRO A 35 -18.78 -6.83 1.08
C PRO A 35 -19.80 -6.88 2.21
N GLY A 36 -20.79 -5.99 2.15
CA GLY A 36 -21.84 -5.90 3.18
C GLY A 36 -21.47 -5.15 4.47
N SER A 37 -20.22 -4.76 4.67
CA SER A 37 -19.84 -3.92 5.81
C SER A 37 -20.41 -2.51 5.68
N ALA A 38 -20.98 -1.98 6.76
CA ALA A 38 -21.43 -0.59 6.83
C ALA A 38 -20.26 0.38 7.02
N SER A 39 -19.17 -0.05 7.70
CA SER A 39 -17.98 0.76 7.99
C SER A 39 -16.89 0.57 6.95
N CYS A 40 -15.86 1.39 7.01
CA CYS A 40 -14.68 1.31 6.17
C CYS A 40 -13.40 1.65 6.93
N VAL A 41 -12.27 1.24 6.38
CA VAL A 41 -10.93 1.69 6.78
C VAL A 41 -10.42 2.67 5.72
N VAL A 42 -9.82 3.77 6.14
CA VAL A 42 -9.12 4.69 5.24
C VAL A 42 -7.61 4.47 5.37
N VAL A 43 -6.91 4.34 4.25
CA VAL A 43 -5.45 4.28 4.22
C VAL A 43 -4.92 5.55 3.58
N ASP A 44 -3.95 6.20 4.24
CA ASP A 44 -3.32 7.46 3.86
C ASP A 44 -4.35 8.56 3.60
N PRO A 45 -4.76 9.33 4.62
CA PRO A 45 -5.78 10.38 4.46
C PRO A 45 -5.33 11.53 3.53
N GLY A 46 -4.07 11.52 3.09
CA GLY A 46 -3.57 12.48 2.13
C GLY A 46 -3.14 13.82 2.75
N PRO A 47 -3.04 14.86 1.92
CA PRO A 47 -2.75 16.22 2.37
C PRO A 47 -3.91 16.78 3.21
N ASP A 48 -3.66 17.85 3.97
CA ASP A 48 -4.70 18.60 4.69
C ASP A 48 -5.53 19.46 3.72
N ASP A 49 -6.29 18.77 2.85
CA ASP A 49 -7.23 19.36 1.89
C ASP A 49 -8.68 19.09 2.32
N ALA A 50 -9.43 20.15 2.60
CA ALA A 50 -10.77 20.03 3.15
C ALA A 50 -11.72 19.24 2.23
N ALA A 51 -11.65 19.43 0.90
CA ALA A 51 -12.55 18.77 -0.04
C ALA A 51 -12.21 17.28 -0.17
N HIS A 52 -10.93 16.92 -0.12
CA HIS A 52 -10.47 15.54 -0.11
C HIS A 52 -10.91 14.82 1.17
N LEU A 53 -10.68 15.46 2.34
CA LEU A 53 -11.06 14.90 3.63
C LEU A 53 -12.59 14.76 3.79
N ASP A 54 -13.37 15.71 3.28
CA ASP A 54 -14.83 15.63 3.26
C ASP A 54 -15.31 14.46 2.40
N ALA A 55 -14.68 14.23 1.25
CA ALA A 55 -14.99 13.10 0.36
C ALA A 55 -14.65 11.74 1.01
N LEU A 56 -13.54 11.65 1.76
CA LEU A 56 -13.19 10.45 2.53
C LEU A 56 -14.19 10.22 3.67
N ALA A 57 -14.57 11.27 4.41
CA ALA A 57 -15.48 11.17 5.54
C ALA A 57 -16.90 10.69 5.14
N VAL A 58 -17.36 11.03 3.94
CA VAL A 58 -18.69 10.60 3.44
C VAL A 58 -18.66 9.26 2.70
N ALA A 59 -17.49 8.65 2.51
CA ALA A 59 -17.39 7.33 1.89
C ALA A 59 -18.05 6.21 2.74
N GLY A 60 -18.32 6.47 4.02
CA GLY A 60 -19.01 5.62 4.99
C GLY A 60 -18.51 5.90 6.41
N PRO A 61 -19.13 5.30 7.46
CA PRO A 61 -18.57 5.34 8.80
C PRO A 61 -17.12 4.84 8.79
N VAL A 62 -16.16 5.75 9.03
CA VAL A 62 -14.74 5.37 9.10
C VAL A 62 -14.48 4.76 10.47
N GLU A 63 -14.08 3.49 10.49
CA GLU A 63 -13.79 2.74 11.71
C GLU A 63 -12.34 2.93 12.15
N LEU A 64 -11.42 3.05 11.19
CA LEU A 64 -9.99 3.13 11.41
C LEU A 64 -9.33 3.89 10.26
N VAL A 65 -8.28 4.66 10.59
CA VAL A 65 -7.35 5.25 9.61
C VAL A 65 -5.98 4.59 9.80
N LEU A 66 -5.40 4.10 8.71
CA LEU A 66 -4.05 3.55 8.66
C LEU A 66 -3.15 4.47 7.84
N VAL A 67 -1.92 4.63 8.26
CA VAL A 67 -0.90 5.44 7.58
C VAL A 67 0.26 4.54 7.20
N THR A 68 0.67 4.61 5.92
CA THR A 68 1.77 3.80 5.40
C THR A 68 3.14 4.31 5.83
N HIS A 69 3.33 5.64 5.90
CA HIS A 69 4.58 6.26 6.33
C HIS A 69 4.39 7.75 6.65
N ARG A 70 5.39 8.38 7.26
CA ARG A 70 5.35 9.71 7.87
C ARG A 70 5.25 10.91 6.93
N HIS A 71 5.45 10.78 5.60
CA HIS A 71 5.47 11.94 4.72
C HIS A 71 4.16 12.72 4.76
N ALA A 72 4.28 14.05 4.68
CA ALA A 72 3.15 14.95 4.94
C ALA A 72 1.99 14.80 3.96
N ASP A 73 2.27 14.41 2.73
CA ASP A 73 1.24 14.15 1.72
C ASP A 73 0.43 12.87 1.98
N HIS A 74 0.86 12.01 2.93
CA HIS A 74 0.12 10.85 3.45
C HIS A 74 -0.51 11.12 4.81
N THR A 75 0.13 11.97 5.65
CA THR A 75 -0.23 12.14 7.07
C THR A 75 -0.94 13.43 7.41
N ALA A 76 -0.72 14.51 6.65
CA ALA A 76 -1.20 15.86 7.05
C ALA A 76 -2.71 15.94 7.21
N GLY A 77 -3.47 15.13 6.47
CA GLY A 77 -4.93 15.03 6.60
C GLY A 77 -5.42 14.25 7.82
N SER A 78 -4.54 13.52 8.55
CA SER A 78 -4.93 12.64 9.65
C SER A 78 -5.71 13.36 10.76
N PRO A 79 -5.26 14.50 11.30
CA PRO A 79 -6.03 15.22 12.32
C PRO A 79 -7.37 15.71 11.80
N GLY A 80 -7.41 16.19 10.55
CA GLY A 80 -8.62 16.70 9.90
C GLY A 80 -9.66 15.61 9.65
N LEU A 81 -9.24 14.43 9.20
CA LEU A 81 -10.13 13.28 9.00
C LEU A 81 -10.65 12.75 10.34
N ARG A 82 -9.76 12.63 11.35
CA ARG A 82 -10.18 12.25 12.71
C ARG A 82 -11.22 13.21 13.29
N ALA A 83 -11.04 14.52 13.10
CA ALA A 83 -12.01 15.51 13.59
C ALA A 83 -13.41 15.33 12.97
N ARG A 84 -13.49 14.87 11.72
CA ARG A 84 -14.74 14.61 10.98
C ARG A 84 -15.41 13.31 11.34
N THR A 85 -14.62 12.27 11.62
CA THR A 85 -15.11 10.89 11.74
C THR A 85 -15.05 10.32 13.15
N GLY A 86 -14.18 10.87 14.01
CA GLY A 86 -13.87 10.30 15.33
C GLY A 86 -12.95 9.06 15.27
N ALA A 87 -12.62 8.56 14.07
CA ALA A 87 -11.82 7.35 13.89
C ALA A 87 -10.41 7.49 14.47
N PRO A 88 -9.86 6.45 15.13
CA PRO A 88 -8.46 6.42 15.51
C PRO A 88 -7.56 6.37 14.28
N VAL A 89 -6.37 6.98 14.39
CA VAL A 89 -5.31 6.93 13.37
C VAL A 89 -4.16 6.10 13.90
N ARG A 90 -3.68 5.15 13.12
CA ARG A 90 -2.54 4.29 13.43
C ARG A 90 -1.49 4.41 12.32
N ALA A 91 -0.25 4.57 12.71
CA ALA A 91 0.97 4.58 11.90
C ALA A 91 2.03 3.72 12.60
N ALA A 92 3.12 3.36 11.93
CA ALA A 92 4.25 2.72 12.62
C ALA A 92 4.98 3.73 13.52
N ASP A 93 5.13 4.98 13.05
CA ASP A 93 5.66 6.07 13.87
C ASP A 93 4.60 6.54 14.88
N PRO A 94 4.88 6.47 16.22
CA PRO A 94 3.96 6.94 17.26
C PRO A 94 3.53 8.41 17.12
N ASP A 95 4.40 9.26 16.56
CA ASP A 95 4.14 10.70 16.41
C ASP A 95 3.01 10.98 15.40
N HIS A 96 2.70 10.03 14.54
CA HIS A 96 1.61 10.06 13.56
C HIS A 96 0.37 9.28 14.00
N CYS A 97 0.35 8.75 15.24
CA CYS A 97 -0.82 8.10 15.82
C CYS A 97 -1.74 9.08 16.51
N HIS A 98 -3.06 8.98 16.29
CA HIS A 98 -4.06 9.82 16.96
C HIS A 98 -5.18 8.94 17.54
N GLY A 99 -5.04 8.56 18.81
CA GLY A 99 -6.03 7.76 19.52
C GLY A 99 -6.00 6.27 19.20
N GLY A 100 -5.01 5.80 18.44
CA GLY A 100 -4.69 4.41 18.17
C GLY A 100 -3.27 4.07 18.60
N ALA A 101 -2.97 2.76 18.80
CA ALA A 101 -1.63 2.28 19.08
C ALA A 101 -0.77 2.22 17.79
N PRO A 102 0.56 2.34 17.88
CA PRO A 102 1.44 2.16 16.72
C PRO A 102 1.26 0.80 16.06
N LEU A 103 1.43 0.78 14.72
CA LEU A 103 1.44 -0.45 13.92
C LEU A 103 2.71 -1.25 14.22
N ARG A 104 2.60 -2.57 14.16
CA ARG A 104 3.72 -3.49 14.37
C ARG A 104 3.84 -4.46 13.21
N ASP A 105 5.06 -4.83 12.88
CA ASP A 105 5.31 -5.86 11.87
C ASP A 105 4.63 -7.19 12.24
N GLY A 106 4.02 -7.85 11.25
CA GLY A 106 3.28 -9.10 11.43
C GLY A 106 1.94 -8.96 12.13
N GLU A 107 1.53 -7.76 12.56
CA GLU A 107 0.22 -7.54 13.17
C GLU A 107 -0.89 -7.77 12.15
N VAL A 108 -1.96 -8.45 12.56
CA VAL A 108 -3.20 -8.57 11.79
C VAL A 108 -4.28 -7.70 12.44
N ILE A 109 -4.80 -6.76 11.67
CA ILE A 109 -5.84 -5.82 12.10
C ILE A 109 -7.17 -6.30 11.55
N GLU A 110 -8.17 -6.40 12.43
CA GLU A 110 -9.55 -6.67 12.03
C GLU A 110 -10.36 -5.38 12.13
N ALA A 111 -10.85 -4.87 11.00
CA ALA A 111 -11.66 -3.67 10.92
C ALA A 111 -12.52 -3.68 9.66
N ALA A 112 -13.73 -3.10 9.72
CA ALA A 112 -14.67 -3.02 8.61
C ALA A 112 -14.97 -4.40 7.93
N GLY A 113 -14.88 -5.48 8.70
CA GLY A 113 -15.02 -6.86 8.21
C GLY A 113 -13.83 -7.38 7.42
N LEU A 114 -12.70 -6.67 7.44
CA LEU A 114 -11.46 -7.02 6.74
C LEU A 114 -10.43 -7.56 7.71
N ARG A 115 -9.51 -8.36 7.17
CA ARG A 115 -8.23 -8.70 7.78
C ARG A 115 -7.12 -7.98 7.02
N VAL A 116 -6.37 -7.13 7.69
CA VAL A 116 -5.26 -6.35 7.11
C VAL A 116 -3.99 -6.73 7.86
N ALA A 117 -3.05 -7.37 7.18
CA ALA A 117 -1.75 -7.69 7.78
C ALA A 117 -0.77 -6.53 7.53
N VAL A 118 0.00 -6.19 8.56
CA VAL A 118 1.04 -5.16 8.49
C VAL A 118 2.37 -5.83 8.16
N LEU A 119 3.03 -5.35 7.11
CA LEU A 119 4.38 -5.74 6.72
C LEU A 119 5.29 -4.50 6.87
N ALA A 120 6.23 -4.52 7.80
CA ALA A 120 7.21 -3.44 7.90
C ALA A 120 8.11 -3.44 6.64
N THR A 121 8.21 -2.29 6.00
CA THR A 121 8.99 -2.10 4.77
C THR A 121 9.86 -0.84 4.84
N PRO A 122 10.76 -0.74 5.86
CA PRO A 122 11.62 0.42 6.02
C PRO A 122 12.54 0.59 4.82
N GLY A 123 12.95 1.84 4.57
CA GLY A 123 13.94 2.16 3.53
C GLY A 123 13.61 3.36 2.68
N HIS A 124 12.35 3.58 2.28
CA HIS A 124 11.91 4.88 1.78
C HIS A 124 11.88 5.88 2.95
N THR A 125 11.21 5.52 4.02
CA THR A 125 11.33 6.09 5.37
C THR A 125 11.58 4.96 6.37
N ALA A 126 12.04 5.28 7.58
CA ALA A 126 12.29 4.28 8.62
C ALA A 126 11.01 3.62 9.14
N ASP A 127 9.87 4.31 9.04
CA ASP A 127 8.55 3.88 9.51
C ASP A 127 7.63 3.30 8.42
N SER A 128 8.13 3.12 7.19
CA SER A 128 7.32 2.61 6.08
C SER A 128 6.74 1.23 6.38
N VAL A 129 5.44 1.05 6.06
CA VAL A 129 4.76 -0.24 6.08
C VAL A 129 3.99 -0.47 4.78
N CYS A 130 3.89 -1.71 4.36
CA CYS A 130 2.88 -2.19 3.42
C CYS A 130 1.72 -2.83 4.17
N LEU A 131 0.52 -2.77 3.61
CA LEU A 131 -0.68 -3.39 4.17
C LEU A 131 -1.17 -4.47 3.22
N VAL A 132 -1.29 -5.69 3.71
CA VAL A 132 -1.64 -6.87 2.91
C VAL A 132 -3.09 -7.24 3.15
N LEU A 133 -3.86 -7.36 2.07
CA LEU A 133 -5.23 -7.86 2.05
C LEU A 133 -5.22 -9.26 1.40
N PRO A 134 -5.24 -10.35 2.19
CA PRO A 134 -5.03 -11.71 1.68
C PRO A 134 -6.22 -12.25 0.87
N ASP A 135 -7.41 -11.70 1.06
CA ASP A 135 -8.66 -12.19 0.45
C ASP A 135 -9.24 -11.19 -0.56
N ASP A 136 -8.39 -10.34 -1.15
CA ASP A 136 -8.80 -9.33 -2.13
C ASP A 136 -8.45 -9.77 -3.55
N GLY A 137 -9.31 -9.47 -4.50
CA GLY A 137 -9.15 -9.83 -5.90
C GLY A 137 -9.59 -8.72 -6.86
N PRO A 138 -9.46 -8.94 -8.17
CA PRO A 138 -9.90 -7.97 -9.16
C PRO A 138 -11.41 -7.74 -9.06
N VAL A 139 -11.86 -6.52 -9.41
CA VAL A 139 -13.29 -6.18 -9.48
C VAL A 139 -13.97 -7.09 -10.47
N THR A 140 -14.95 -7.87 -10.02
CA THR A 140 -15.78 -8.69 -10.91
C THR A 140 -17.08 -7.98 -11.29
N SER A 141 -17.70 -8.38 -12.40
CA SER A 141 -19.02 -7.85 -12.81
C SER A 141 -20.13 -8.09 -11.75
N THR A 142 -19.95 -9.11 -10.94
CA THR A 142 -20.85 -9.43 -9.82
C THR A 142 -20.70 -8.42 -8.68
N ASP A 143 -19.47 -8.05 -8.36
CA ASP A 143 -19.16 -7.04 -7.33
C ASP A 143 -19.71 -5.66 -7.72
N GLU A 144 -19.60 -5.31 -9.00
CA GLU A 144 -20.17 -4.08 -9.55
C GLU A 144 -21.70 -4.04 -9.43
N ARG A 145 -22.36 -5.16 -9.67
CA ARG A 145 -23.82 -5.31 -9.53
C ARG A 145 -24.27 -5.22 -8.08
N ALA A 146 -23.56 -5.87 -7.15
CA ALA A 146 -23.87 -5.82 -5.71
C ALA A 146 -23.71 -4.39 -5.16
N ARG A 147 -22.69 -3.66 -5.60
CA ARG A 147 -22.47 -2.25 -5.19
C ARG A 147 -23.55 -1.31 -5.73
N ARG A 148 -24.06 -1.52 -6.96
CA ARG A 148 -25.18 -0.73 -7.54
C ARG A 148 -26.49 -0.96 -6.77
N THR A 149 -26.72 -2.15 -6.24
CA THR A 149 -27.93 -2.47 -5.44
C THR A 149 -27.83 -1.94 -4.00
N ALA A 150 -26.64 -1.81 -3.45
CA ALA A 150 -26.40 -1.27 -2.10
C ALA A 150 -26.49 0.28 -2.04
N HIS A 151 -26.34 0.97 -3.18
CA HIS A 151 -26.52 2.42 -3.30
C HIS A 151 -27.47 2.71 -4.48
N PRO A 152 -28.82 2.63 -4.29
CA PRO A 152 -29.75 3.02 -5.34
C PRO A 152 -29.63 4.53 -5.56
N GLY A 153 -28.97 4.94 -6.66
CA GLY A 153 -29.01 6.31 -7.15
C GLY A 153 -30.45 6.76 -7.45
N PRO A 154 -30.74 8.06 -7.53
CA PRO A 154 -32.10 8.57 -7.74
C PRO A 154 -32.73 7.95 -8.98
N ALA A 155 -33.93 7.38 -8.81
CA ALA A 155 -34.67 6.67 -9.82
C ALA A 155 -34.98 7.57 -11.05
N GLY A 156 -34.31 7.25 -12.17
CA GLY A 156 -34.68 7.79 -13.48
C GLY A 156 -35.94 7.08 -13.95
N SER A 157 -36.99 7.84 -14.24
CA SER A 157 -38.26 7.36 -14.81
C SER A 157 -38.03 6.82 -16.22
N GLY A 158 -37.99 5.49 -16.38
CA GLY A 158 -37.90 4.81 -17.68
C GLY A 158 -39.07 3.85 -17.85
N THR A 159 -39.82 4.02 -18.93
CA THR A 159 -41.03 3.32 -19.33
C THR A 159 -40.88 1.81 -19.43
N ALA A 160 -41.87 1.09 -18.88
CA ALA A 160 -42.02 -0.38 -18.90
C ALA A 160 -42.23 -0.92 -20.32
N GLY A 161 -41.34 -1.83 -20.75
CA GLY A 161 -41.54 -2.72 -21.89
C GLY A 161 -41.85 -4.13 -21.39
N SER A 162 -43.06 -4.64 -21.73
CA SER A 162 -43.52 -5.99 -21.40
C SER A 162 -42.93 -7.03 -22.33
N GLY A 163 -42.11 -7.95 -21.79
CA GLY A 163 -41.61 -9.12 -22.50
C GLY A 163 -41.91 -10.38 -21.69
N THR A 164 -42.82 -11.21 -22.18
CA THR A 164 -43.17 -12.55 -21.65
C THR A 164 -42.10 -13.56 -22.05
N GLY A 165 -41.43 -14.16 -21.09
CA GLY A 165 -40.46 -15.25 -21.28
C GLY A 165 -40.68 -16.36 -20.26
N THR A 166 -40.93 -17.57 -20.78
CA THR A 166 -41.26 -18.84 -20.13
C THR A 166 -40.25 -19.28 -19.09
N ALA A 167 -40.78 -19.79 -17.95
CA ALA A 167 -40.05 -20.45 -16.88
C ALA A 167 -39.51 -21.81 -17.30
N GLY A 168 -38.16 -21.96 -17.24
CA GLY A 168 -37.47 -23.26 -17.28
C GLY A 168 -37.00 -23.60 -15.87
N SER A 169 -37.53 -24.69 -15.29
CA SER A 169 -37.07 -25.25 -14.02
C SER A 169 -35.75 -25.99 -14.25
N GLY A 170 -34.65 -25.38 -13.91
CA GLY A 170 -33.35 -26.02 -13.80
C GLY A 170 -32.95 -26.09 -12.33
N THR A 171 -32.74 -27.32 -11.82
CA THR A 171 -32.20 -27.58 -10.50
C THR A 171 -30.82 -26.94 -10.42
N ALA A 172 -30.70 -25.90 -9.59
CA ALA A 172 -29.42 -25.32 -9.24
C ALA A 172 -28.61 -26.32 -8.41
N ALA A 173 -27.58 -26.91 -9.01
CA ALA A 173 -26.46 -27.41 -8.24
C ALA A 173 -25.79 -26.18 -7.60
N ASP A 174 -25.65 -26.18 -6.28
CA ASP A 174 -24.79 -25.24 -5.55
C ASP A 174 -23.35 -25.50 -5.97
N ASP A 175 -22.96 -24.86 -7.07
CA ASP A 175 -21.56 -24.69 -7.43
C ASP A 175 -21.10 -23.47 -6.60
N ASP A 176 -20.53 -23.76 -5.43
CA ASP A 176 -19.79 -22.81 -4.61
C ASP A 176 -18.53 -22.39 -5.39
N ALA A 177 -18.76 -21.60 -6.44
CA ALA A 177 -17.70 -20.98 -7.23
C ALA A 177 -17.02 -19.96 -6.33
N ARG A 178 -16.08 -20.43 -5.50
CA ARG A 178 -15.07 -19.60 -4.85
C ARG A 178 -14.45 -18.73 -5.94
N THR A 179 -14.85 -17.48 -5.98
CA THR A 179 -14.13 -16.46 -6.74
C THR A 179 -12.65 -16.58 -6.35
N PRO A 180 -11.70 -16.66 -7.29
CA PRO A 180 -10.32 -16.79 -6.92
C PRO A 180 -9.96 -15.60 -6.01
N SER A 181 -9.73 -15.89 -4.74
CA SER A 181 -9.23 -14.90 -3.79
C SER A 181 -7.84 -14.51 -4.25
N GLY A 182 -7.68 -13.27 -4.66
CA GLY A 182 -6.37 -12.67 -4.94
C GLY A 182 -5.78 -12.12 -3.65
N THR A 183 -4.57 -11.62 -3.74
CA THR A 183 -3.92 -10.83 -2.70
C THR A 183 -3.67 -9.43 -3.23
N THR A 184 -3.97 -8.43 -2.42
CA THR A 184 -3.66 -7.03 -2.72
C THR A 184 -2.72 -6.48 -1.66
N VAL A 185 -1.73 -5.70 -2.08
CA VAL A 185 -0.78 -5.04 -1.19
C VAL A 185 -0.83 -3.53 -1.42
N LEU A 186 -1.21 -2.76 -0.40
CA LEU A 186 -1.05 -1.32 -0.39
C LEU A 186 0.41 -1.04 -0.07
N THR A 187 1.15 -0.49 -1.02
CA THR A 187 2.60 -0.37 -0.95
C THR A 187 3.10 0.98 -0.45
N GLY A 188 2.18 1.94 -0.20
CA GLY A 188 2.60 3.32 0.06
C GLY A 188 3.62 3.76 -0.98
N ASP A 189 4.70 4.35 -0.52
CA ASP A 189 5.79 4.80 -1.39
C ASP A 189 6.96 3.81 -1.48
N THR A 190 6.84 2.63 -0.89
CA THR A 190 7.86 1.58 -1.06
C THR A 190 7.92 1.12 -2.52
N VAL A 191 6.77 0.94 -3.19
CA VAL A 191 6.69 0.63 -4.62
C VAL A 191 5.64 1.53 -5.26
N LEU A 192 6.04 2.39 -6.20
CA LEU A 192 5.17 3.33 -6.92
C LEU A 192 4.57 2.69 -8.18
N GLY A 193 3.45 3.23 -8.63
CA GLY A 193 2.79 2.83 -9.88
C GLY A 193 3.59 3.20 -11.13
N SER A 194 4.41 4.25 -11.09
CA SER A 194 5.34 4.64 -12.16
C SER A 194 6.62 5.21 -11.58
N GLY A 195 7.70 5.20 -12.37
CA GLY A 195 9.01 5.62 -11.88
C GLY A 195 9.57 4.70 -10.79
N THR A 196 10.42 5.23 -9.93
CA THR A 196 10.98 4.55 -8.75
C THR A 196 11.02 5.51 -7.58
N THR A 197 10.80 5.00 -6.36
CA THR A 197 10.80 5.82 -5.15
C THR A 197 12.17 6.46 -4.89
N VAL A 198 12.19 7.56 -4.17
CA VAL A 198 13.43 8.20 -3.70
C VAL A 198 13.78 7.59 -2.33
N ILE A 199 15.05 7.27 -2.14
CA ILE A 199 15.60 6.86 -0.84
C ILE A 199 16.50 8.01 -0.39
N ALA A 200 16.06 8.75 0.62
CA ALA A 200 16.68 9.99 1.06
C ALA A 200 17.32 9.81 2.44
N ALA A 201 18.67 9.80 2.50
CA ALA A 201 19.37 9.84 3.77
C ALA A 201 19.09 11.19 4.51
N PRO A 202 19.01 11.22 5.86
CA PRO A 202 19.33 10.13 6.79
C PRO A 202 18.18 9.18 7.11
N ASP A 203 16.93 9.51 6.79
CA ASP A 203 15.76 8.70 7.14
C ASP A 203 15.65 7.43 6.26
N GLY A 204 15.87 7.58 4.95
CA GLY A 204 15.89 6.46 4.02
C GLY A 204 17.19 5.66 4.07
N SER A 205 17.07 4.34 3.98
CA SER A 205 18.19 3.38 3.97
C SER A 205 18.08 2.44 2.79
N LEU A 206 19.14 2.38 1.97
CA LEU A 206 19.13 1.50 0.80
C LEU A 206 19.21 0.02 1.19
N GLY A 207 19.93 -0.33 2.28
CA GLY A 207 20.01 -1.70 2.76
C GLY A 207 18.67 -2.20 3.27
N ALA A 208 18.00 -1.40 4.13
CA ALA A 208 16.67 -1.69 4.61
C ALA A 208 15.64 -1.77 3.46
N TYR A 209 15.75 -0.88 2.46
CA TYR A 209 14.89 -0.88 1.29
C TYR A 209 15.01 -2.16 0.45
N LEU A 210 16.24 -2.65 0.21
CA LEU A 210 16.45 -3.90 -0.52
C LEU A 210 15.86 -5.11 0.22
N ALA A 211 16.03 -5.17 1.55
CA ALA A 211 15.40 -6.19 2.40
C ALA A 211 13.86 -6.09 2.35
N SER A 212 13.31 -4.88 2.32
CA SER A 212 11.86 -4.65 2.17
C SER A 212 11.33 -5.13 0.82
N LEU A 213 12.09 -4.94 -0.28
CA LEU A 213 11.72 -5.50 -1.58
C LEU A 213 11.71 -7.03 -1.55
N ASP A 214 12.67 -7.68 -0.82
CA ASP A 214 12.69 -9.13 -0.64
C ASP A 214 11.46 -9.62 0.14
N ALA A 215 11.06 -8.90 1.19
CA ALA A 215 9.87 -9.21 1.98
C ALA A 215 8.57 -9.06 1.15
N ILE A 216 8.45 -8.00 0.35
CA ILE A 216 7.30 -7.82 -0.56
C ILE A 216 7.28 -8.92 -1.63
N GLU A 217 8.45 -9.30 -2.18
CA GLU A 217 8.52 -10.39 -3.18
C GLU A 217 8.11 -11.73 -2.57
N ALA A 218 8.44 -12.00 -1.31
CA ALA A 218 7.99 -13.21 -0.62
C ALA A 218 6.45 -13.29 -0.52
N VAL A 219 5.78 -12.16 -0.27
CA VAL A 219 4.31 -12.07 -0.29
C VAL A 219 3.77 -12.19 -1.72
N ALA A 220 4.38 -11.49 -2.68
CA ALA A 220 3.91 -11.40 -4.05
C ALA A 220 4.27 -12.63 -4.91
N GLY A 221 5.22 -13.46 -4.49
CA GLY A 221 5.67 -14.66 -5.20
C GLY A 221 4.82 -15.90 -4.95
N GLY A 222 3.74 -15.78 -4.18
CA GLY A 222 2.77 -16.84 -3.95
C GLY A 222 1.98 -17.22 -5.22
N PRO A 223 1.09 -18.23 -5.12
CA PRO A 223 0.25 -18.62 -6.25
C PRO A 223 -0.75 -17.51 -6.60
N GLY A 224 -0.79 -17.13 -7.87
CA GLY A 224 -1.66 -16.07 -8.41
C GLY A 224 -0.98 -14.73 -8.58
N LEU A 225 -1.68 -13.79 -9.23
CA LEU A 225 -1.21 -12.41 -9.35
C LEU A 225 -1.53 -11.64 -8.06
N VAL A 226 -0.55 -10.89 -7.60
CA VAL A 226 -0.72 -9.96 -6.47
C VAL A 226 -0.76 -8.55 -7.02
N THR A 227 -1.84 -7.84 -6.71
CA THR A 227 -2.04 -6.44 -7.12
C THR A 227 -1.37 -5.51 -6.12
N GLY A 228 -0.60 -4.53 -6.62
CA GLY A 228 -0.05 -3.44 -5.82
C GLY A 228 -0.90 -2.17 -5.90
N LEU A 229 -1.21 -1.58 -4.76
CA LEU A 229 -1.91 -0.30 -4.64
C LEU A 229 -0.92 0.74 -4.07
N PRO A 230 -0.29 1.55 -4.93
CA PRO A 230 0.76 2.48 -4.53
C PRO A 230 0.22 3.79 -3.95
N GLY A 231 1.04 4.51 -3.19
CA GLY A 231 0.75 5.88 -2.75
C GLY A 231 0.65 6.87 -3.91
N HIS A 232 1.41 6.63 -5.00
CA HIS A 232 1.40 7.47 -6.20
C HIS A 232 1.45 6.64 -7.48
N GLY A 233 0.82 7.18 -8.55
CA GLY A 233 0.80 6.55 -9.87
C GLY A 233 -0.26 5.44 -10.01
N PRO A 234 -0.35 4.74 -11.14
CA PRO A 234 -1.38 3.75 -11.40
C PRO A 234 -1.25 2.49 -10.54
N VAL A 235 -2.34 1.72 -10.47
CA VAL A 235 -2.35 0.36 -9.91
C VAL A 235 -1.29 -0.50 -10.59
N VAL A 236 -0.66 -1.37 -9.84
CA VAL A 236 0.36 -2.32 -10.30
C VAL A 236 -0.27 -3.70 -10.38
N ASP A 237 -0.54 -4.18 -11.59
CA ASP A 237 -1.25 -5.46 -11.83
C ASP A 237 -0.41 -6.69 -11.45
N ASP A 238 0.92 -6.61 -11.58
CA ASP A 238 1.89 -7.64 -11.20
C ASP A 238 2.94 -7.04 -10.26
N LEU A 239 2.65 -7.12 -8.97
CA LEU A 239 3.54 -6.57 -7.95
C LEU A 239 4.89 -7.30 -7.91
N ALA A 240 4.93 -8.61 -8.13
CA ALA A 240 6.17 -9.38 -8.13
C ALA A 240 7.10 -8.95 -9.26
N ALA A 241 6.56 -8.77 -10.48
CA ALA A 241 7.36 -8.26 -11.61
C ALA A 241 7.86 -6.83 -11.34
N ARG A 242 7.02 -5.98 -10.73
CA ARG A 242 7.38 -4.60 -10.38
C ARG A 242 8.51 -4.56 -9.36
N VAL A 243 8.46 -5.36 -8.31
CA VAL A 243 9.49 -5.46 -7.27
C VAL A 243 10.83 -5.93 -7.86
N ARG A 244 10.80 -6.95 -8.74
CA ARG A 244 12.02 -7.39 -9.45
C ARG A 244 12.65 -6.27 -10.28
N ALA A 245 11.84 -5.52 -11.03
CA ALA A 245 12.31 -4.37 -11.81
C ALA A 245 12.92 -3.27 -10.91
N TYR A 246 12.34 -3.03 -9.74
CA TYR A 246 12.88 -2.09 -8.75
C TYR A 246 14.24 -2.54 -8.22
N ARG A 247 14.39 -3.83 -7.88
CA ARG A 247 15.66 -4.41 -7.41
C ARG A 247 16.75 -4.29 -8.48
N GLU A 248 16.44 -4.66 -9.72
CA GLU A 248 17.36 -4.55 -10.85
C GLU A 248 17.83 -3.10 -11.04
N HIS A 249 16.89 -2.15 -11.06
CA HIS A 249 17.21 -0.73 -11.15
C HIS A 249 18.13 -0.26 -10.00
N ARG A 250 17.90 -0.71 -8.75
CA ARG A 250 18.78 -0.36 -7.61
C ARG A 250 20.19 -0.93 -7.78
N HIS A 251 20.33 -2.16 -8.23
CA HIS A 251 21.63 -2.78 -8.50
C HIS A 251 22.37 -2.08 -9.64
N GLU A 252 21.69 -1.70 -10.72
CA GLU A 252 22.29 -0.92 -11.81
C GLU A 252 22.81 0.45 -11.33
N ARG A 253 22.00 1.16 -10.52
CA ARG A 253 22.43 2.43 -9.95
C ARG A 253 23.63 2.28 -9.01
N LEU A 254 23.64 1.26 -8.15
CA LEU A 254 24.81 0.96 -7.32
C LEU A 254 26.06 0.65 -8.16
N ALA A 255 25.93 -0.08 -9.26
CA ALA A 255 27.04 -0.36 -10.15
C ALA A 255 27.60 0.94 -10.79
N GLN A 256 26.70 1.86 -11.20
CA GLN A 256 27.11 3.17 -11.74
C GLN A 256 27.86 4.01 -10.71
N VAL A 257 27.38 4.05 -9.46
CA VAL A 257 28.03 4.77 -8.36
C VAL A 257 29.41 4.15 -8.04
N ARG A 258 29.53 2.82 -7.97
CA ARG A 258 30.82 2.13 -7.78
C ARG A 258 31.82 2.46 -8.90
N ALA A 259 31.35 2.43 -10.14
CA ALA A 259 32.19 2.79 -11.30
C ALA A 259 32.65 4.25 -11.26
N ALA A 260 31.77 5.17 -10.84
CA ALA A 260 32.10 6.57 -10.65
C ALA A 260 33.16 6.75 -9.56
N LEU A 261 33.00 6.13 -8.37
CA LEU A 261 33.99 6.17 -7.29
C LEU A 261 35.36 5.64 -7.73
N THR A 262 35.37 4.48 -8.43
CA THR A 262 36.63 3.92 -8.97
C THR A 262 37.30 4.87 -9.93
N ALA A 263 36.55 5.48 -10.86
CA ALA A 263 37.11 6.43 -11.84
C ALA A 263 37.60 7.74 -11.22
N LEU A 264 37.04 8.12 -10.07
CA LEU A 264 37.45 9.32 -9.31
C LEU A 264 38.56 9.01 -8.29
N GLY A 265 38.85 7.75 -8.02
CA GLY A 265 39.77 7.33 -6.97
C GLY A 265 39.30 7.69 -5.57
N LEU A 266 37.96 7.72 -5.36
CA LEU A 266 37.34 8.11 -4.10
C LEU A 266 36.83 6.88 -3.33
N ALA A 267 36.96 6.91 -2.00
CA ALA A 267 36.23 6.03 -1.12
C ALA A 267 34.79 6.53 -0.94
N PRO A 268 33.81 5.63 -0.63
CA PRO A 268 32.40 6.04 -0.46
C PRO A 268 32.19 7.09 0.63
N ASP A 269 32.99 7.08 1.68
CA ASP A 269 32.96 8.00 2.83
C ASP A 269 33.87 9.22 2.66
N ALA A 270 34.54 9.39 1.49
CA ALA A 270 35.42 10.49 1.25
C ALA A 270 34.66 11.83 1.25
N PRO A 271 35.24 12.89 1.85
CA PRO A 271 34.66 14.24 1.79
C PRO A 271 34.42 14.68 0.34
N GLY A 272 33.19 15.13 0.04
CA GLY A 272 32.79 15.58 -1.30
C GLY A 272 32.42 14.47 -2.28
N ALA A 273 32.50 13.16 -1.90
CA ALA A 273 32.16 12.04 -2.77
C ALA A 273 30.75 12.14 -3.35
N VAL A 274 29.77 12.60 -2.56
CA VAL A 274 28.39 12.81 -3.02
C VAL A 274 28.34 13.75 -4.22
N ASP A 275 28.98 14.92 -4.13
CA ASP A 275 28.93 15.94 -5.18
C ASP A 275 29.64 15.51 -6.46
N GLU A 276 30.80 14.86 -6.31
CA GLU A 276 31.56 14.34 -7.44
C GLU A 276 30.81 13.22 -8.18
N VAL A 277 30.20 12.30 -7.42
CA VAL A 277 29.40 11.22 -7.99
C VAL A 277 28.14 11.77 -8.65
N VAL A 278 27.41 12.71 -8.01
CA VAL A 278 26.24 13.36 -8.61
C VAL A 278 26.60 14.05 -9.92
N THR A 279 27.68 14.81 -9.93
CA THR A 279 28.15 15.52 -11.15
C THR A 279 28.44 14.55 -12.29
N ARG A 280 28.98 13.37 -11.98
CA ARG A 280 29.35 12.37 -12.99
C ARG A 280 28.18 11.50 -13.45
N VAL A 281 27.32 11.04 -12.51
CA VAL A 281 26.26 10.06 -12.79
C VAL A 281 24.97 10.75 -13.23
N TYR A 282 24.76 11.99 -12.77
CA TYR A 282 23.52 12.75 -12.98
C TYR A 282 23.78 14.07 -13.73
N ALA A 283 24.79 14.10 -14.61
CA ALA A 283 25.17 15.28 -15.39
C ALA A 283 24.00 15.87 -16.19
N ASP A 284 23.18 15.01 -16.80
CA ASP A 284 22.09 15.37 -17.70
C ASP A 284 20.73 15.50 -16.99
N VAL A 285 20.70 15.41 -15.64
CA VAL A 285 19.45 15.48 -14.87
C VAL A 285 19.03 16.93 -14.67
N ASP A 286 17.71 17.18 -14.80
CA ASP A 286 17.12 18.49 -14.57
C ASP A 286 17.53 19.06 -13.20
N PRO A 287 17.96 20.34 -13.14
CA PRO A 287 18.35 20.99 -11.89
C PRO A 287 17.31 20.89 -10.77
N THR A 288 16.01 20.81 -11.08
CA THR A 288 14.93 20.73 -10.09
C THR A 288 14.95 19.43 -9.29
N VAL A 289 15.48 18.33 -9.86
CA VAL A 289 15.57 17.02 -9.19
C VAL A 289 16.99 16.69 -8.69
N ARG A 290 17.96 17.60 -8.83
CA ARG A 290 19.33 17.41 -8.32
C ARG A 290 19.37 17.20 -6.80
N GLY A 291 18.47 17.85 -6.06
CA GLY A 291 18.36 17.63 -4.62
C GLY A 291 18.06 16.17 -4.28
N ALA A 292 17.05 15.59 -4.95
CA ALA A 292 16.70 14.18 -4.79
C ALA A 292 17.83 13.24 -5.25
N ALA A 293 18.53 13.58 -6.35
CA ALA A 293 19.70 12.82 -6.80
C ALA A 293 20.82 12.80 -5.75
N ARG A 294 21.12 13.95 -5.11
CA ARG A 294 22.10 14.03 -4.01
C ARG A 294 21.72 13.13 -2.83
N GLN A 295 20.46 13.18 -2.40
CA GLN A 295 19.97 12.34 -1.31
C GLN A 295 20.06 10.84 -1.66
N SER A 296 19.68 10.47 -2.89
CA SER A 296 19.81 9.08 -3.36
C SER A 296 21.28 8.63 -3.43
N VAL A 297 22.19 9.47 -3.92
CA VAL A 297 23.63 9.15 -3.93
C VAL A 297 24.16 9.03 -2.51
N ALA A 298 23.78 9.92 -1.58
CA ALA A 298 24.19 9.83 -0.19
C ALA A 298 23.78 8.49 0.45
N ALA A 299 22.53 8.04 0.23
CA ALA A 299 22.06 6.73 0.70
C ALA A 299 22.84 5.56 0.06
N GLN A 300 23.18 5.66 -1.24
CA GLN A 300 23.98 4.64 -1.93
C GLN A 300 25.42 4.60 -1.42
N LEU A 301 26.03 5.76 -1.15
CA LEU A 301 27.39 5.83 -0.59
C LEU A 301 27.43 5.29 0.83
N ALA A 302 26.44 5.61 1.67
CA ALA A 302 26.31 5.05 3.02
C ALA A 302 26.24 3.52 2.97
N PHE A 303 25.41 2.95 2.06
CA PHE A 303 25.33 1.51 1.84
C PHE A 303 26.67 0.90 1.38
N LEU A 304 27.46 1.60 0.55
CA LEU A 304 28.75 1.12 0.06
C LEU A 304 29.88 1.25 1.08
N ALA A 305 29.77 2.18 2.02
CA ALA A 305 30.76 2.42 3.07
C ALA A 305 30.79 1.33 4.17
N GLY A 306 29.69 0.62 4.37
CA GLY A 306 29.64 -0.41 5.41
C GLY A 306 28.24 -0.97 5.64
N PRO A 307 28.09 -1.95 6.55
CA PRO A 307 26.77 -2.48 6.87
C PRO A 307 25.90 -1.39 7.45
N ASP A 308 24.72 -1.24 6.84
CA ASP A 308 23.63 -0.43 7.40
C ASP A 308 23.23 -1.06 8.74
N THR A 309 23.80 -0.55 9.84
CA THR A 309 23.65 -1.11 11.19
C THR A 309 22.27 -0.80 11.82
N ASP A 310 21.42 -0.05 11.12
CA ASP A 310 20.09 0.36 11.58
C ASP A 310 18.93 -0.51 11.09
N ALA A 311 19.20 -1.60 10.35
CA ALA A 311 18.14 -2.55 10.01
C ALA A 311 17.75 -3.34 11.27
N GLY A 312 16.76 -2.84 12.00
CA GLY A 312 16.08 -3.58 13.06
C GLY A 312 15.62 -4.94 12.49
N THR A 313 16.29 -6.01 12.90
CA THR A 313 15.98 -7.37 12.49
C THR A 313 14.64 -7.81 13.09
N GLY A 314 13.58 -7.59 12.33
CA GLY A 314 12.27 -8.18 12.58
C GLY A 314 11.83 -8.92 11.32
N THR A 315 12.41 -10.09 11.05
CA THR A 315 11.86 -10.97 10.00
C THR A 315 10.64 -11.71 10.54
N GLY A 316 9.50 -11.03 10.57
CA GLY A 316 8.21 -11.67 10.74
C GLY A 316 7.82 -12.38 9.44
N THR A 317 7.92 -13.71 9.42
CA THR A 317 7.46 -14.51 8.27
C THR A 317 5.94 -14.56 8.30
N ILE A 318 5.27 -13.93 7.32
CA ILE A 318 3.80 -14.01 7.12
C ILE A 318 3.39 -15.38 6.53
N ALA A 319 4.07 -16.45 6.87
CA ALA A 319 3.84 -17.77 6.26
C ALA A 319 2.54 -18.47 6.71
N ASP A 320 1.78 -17.94 7.69
CA ASP A 320 0.68 -18.68 8.34
C ASP A 320 -0.68 -17.95 8.36
N ILE A 321 -0.95 -17.04 7.43
CA ILE A 321 -2.24 -16.32 7.40
C ILE A 321 -3.40 -17.16 6.82
N GLY A 322 -3.15 -18.36 6.34
CA GLY A 322 -4.13 -19.14 5.55
C GLY A 322 -4.64 -20.46 6.13
N ALA A 323 -4.27 -20.90 7.35
CA ALA A 323 -4.47 -22.30 7.75
C ALA A 323 -5.28 -22.54 9.06
N ASP A 324 -5.95 -21.56 9.63
CA ASP A 324 -6.72 -21.81 10.89
C ASP A 324 -8.20 -21.45 10.74
N ALA A 325 -8.91 -22.28 9.97
CA ALA A 325 -10.37 -22.34 9.99
C ALA A 325 -10.84 -23.76 9.71
N ALA A 326 -10.61 -24.71 10.63
CA ALA A 326 -11.39 -25.94 10.78
C ALA A 326 -10.86 -26.73 11.97
N ASP A 327 -11.40 -26.56 13.15
CA ASP A 327 -11.88 -27.64 14.04
C ASP A 327 -12.28 -27.06 15.41
N ASP A 328 -13.52 -26.65 15.54
CA ASP A 328 -14.14 -26.47 16.83
C ASP A 328 -15.39 -27.37 16.90
N THR A 329 -15.17 -28.65 17.17
CA THR A 329 -16.22 -29.60 17.55
C THR A 329 -16.36 -29.55 19.08
N PRO A 330 -17.53 -29.19 19.64
CA PRO A 330 -17.74 -29.18 21.08
C PRO A 330 -17.77 -30.61 21.62
N GLY A 331 -16.74 -30.96 22.38
CA GLY A 331 -16.68 -32.22 23.14
C GLY A 331 -17.78 -32.28 24.17
N THR A 332 -18.59 -33.32 24.09
CA THR A 332 -19.63 -33.76 25.04
C THR A 332 -19.05 -34.00 26.44
N PRO A 333 -19.67 -33.54 27.54
CA PRO A 333 -19.23 -33.86 28.88
C PRO A 333 -19.62 -35.31 29.24
N SER A 334 -18.60 -36.12 29.52
CA SER A 334 -18.78 -37.45 30.14
C SER A 334 -19.25 -37.26 31.59
N ARG A 335 -20.44 -37.82 31.89
CA ARG A 335 -20.85 -38.19 33.25
C ARG A 335 -20.11 -39.49 33.60
N ASP A 336 -19.49 -39.50 34.76
CA ASP A 336 -19.54 -40.65 35.68
C ASP A 336 -18.61 -40.38 36.92
N GLY A 337 -19.21 -40.69 38.10
CA GLY A 337 -18.53 -41.01 39.33
C GLY A 337 -18.54 -39.97 40.43
#